data_b271c46a2014127c0df95021b7da125e
#
_entry.id   b271c46a2014127c0df95021b7da125e
#
_cell.length_a   1.000
_cell.length_b   1.000
_cell.length_c   1.000
_cell.angle_alpha   90.00
_cell.angle_beta   90.00
_cell.angle_gamma   90.00
#
_symmetry.space_group_name_H-M   'P 1'
#
loop_
_entity.id
_entity.type
_entity.pdbx_description
1 polymer ?
#
loop_
_entity_poly.entity_id
_entity_poly.type
_entity_poly.pdbx_seq_one_letter_code
_entity_poly.pdbx_strand_id
1 'polypeptide(L)'
;MKGIELELKVKDFIQRNRLVLCGQVVVVGVSGGADSVCLVNVLANWQKTLDIKLHIAHLNHQLRGDESKSDAEYVFSLASNLGIPASIGKYDVAAYRAERNCSVEEAARELRYDFLSGVATDVGASRIAIGHTRDDQVETILMHILRGAGTSGLRGIKPCSPVPFNHSESKTKNLGLLVIRPLLGIKREETISYCQENKLEPRVDSSNLSLSFFRNRLRLELLPLLREYNPNVDDALLRLAEIAGDDASFLEQQAFQLWDKVARREGNVVYLDKRKTSALPVALQRQLIRLAVDRALGDTRDVEANHIEAIRSLLSKPVGK
;
A
#
# COMPACT_ATOMS: atom_id res chain seq x y z
N MET A 1 23.44 -3.90 19.06
CA MET A 1 23.62 -2.50 18.59
C MET A 1 22.86 -2.19 17.30
N LYS A 2 22.85 -3.10 16.31
CA LYS A 2 22.11 -2.92 15.03
C LYS A 2 20.58 -2.79 15.20
N GLY A 3 20.00 -3.52 16.17
CA GLY A 3 18.56 -3.46 16.43
C GLY A 3 18.08 -2.08 16.88
N ILE A 4 18.84 -1.40 17.73
CA ILE A 4 18.53 -0.03 18.18
C ILE A 4 18.64 0.96 17.01
N GLU A 5 19.60 0.76 16.10
CA GLU A 5 19.76 1.60 14.92
C GLU A 5 18.56 1.50 13.99
N LEU A 6 18.04 0.29 13.75
CA LEU A 6 16.81 0.08 12.97
C LEU A 6 15.61 0.78 13.62
N GLU A 7 15.43 0.62 14.92
CA GLU A 7 14.34 1.28 15.66
C GLU A 7 14.38 2.80 15.52
N LEU A 8 15.56 3.39 15.61
CA LEU A 8 15.74 4.83 15.44
C LEU A 8 15.42 5.29 14.01
N LYS A 9 15.86 4.53 12.99
CA LYS A 9 15.51 4.77 11.58
C LYS A 9 13.98 4.75 11.37
N VAL A 10 13.30 3.75 11.94
CA VAL A 10 11.84 3.61 11.84
C VAL A 10 11.13 4.77 12.55
N LYS A 11 11.56 5.11 13.78
CA LYS A 11 11.00 6.24 14.52
C LYS A 11 11.12 7.56 13.75
N ASP A 12 12.31 7.84 13.23
CA ASP A 12 12.57 9.03 12.43
C ASP A 12 11.71 9.06 11.15
N PHE A 13 11.56 7.91 10.47
CA PHE A 13 10.68 7.77 9.30
C PHE A 13 9.21 8.04 9.65
N ILE A 14 8.72 7.53 10.79
CA ILE A 14 7.37 7.80 11.30
C ILE A 14 7.17 9.31 11.53
N GLN A 15 8.13 9.96 12.16
CA GLN A 15 8.04 11.39 12.49
C GLN A 15 8.11 12.27 11.25
N ARG A 16 9.09 12.05 10.35
CA ARG A 16 9.22 12.81 9.10
C ARG A 16 7.98 12.72 8.22
N ASN A 17 7.38 11.55 8.12
CA ASN A 17 6.20 11.32 7.29
C ASN A 17 4.88 11.53 8.05
N ARG A 18 4.91 11.94 9.33
CA ARG A 18 3.73 12.16 10.18
C ARG A 18 2.75 10.98 10.13
N LEU A 19 3.28 9.75 10.22
CA LEU A 19 2.48 8.54 10.04
C LEU A 19 1.47 8.31 11.16
N VAL A 20 1.81 8.74 12.38
CA VAL A 20 0.94 8.65 13.56
C VAL A 20 0.86 10.00 14.26
N LEU A 21 -0.23 10.22 14.99
CA LEU A 21 -0.42 11.37 15.89
C LEU A 21 -0.59 10.86 17.33
N CYS A 22 -0.27 11.70 18.31
CA CYS A 22 -0.46 11.39 19.73
C CYS A 22 -1.91 10.98 20.04
N GLY A 23 -2.09 10.02 20.94
CA GLY A 23 -3.38 9.53 21.40
C GLY A 23 -4.07 8.55 20.44
N GLN A 24 -3.49 8.25 19.27
CA GLN A 24 -4.13 7.37 18.29
C GLN A 24 -4.04 5.89 18.64
N VAL A 25 -5.08 5.15 18.26
CA VAL A 25 -5.03 3.68 18.16
C VAL A 25 -4.53 3.31 16.76
N VAL A 26 -3.58 2.37 16.70
CA VAL A 26 -2.99 1.84 15.48
C VAL A 26 -3.22 0.34 15.41
N VAL A 27 -3.91 -0.12 14.39
CA VAL A 27 -4.03 -1.56 14.09
C VAL A 27 -2.78 -2.00 13.32
N VAL A 28 -2.08 -3.02 13.81
CA VAL A 28 -0.90 -3.58 13.15
C VAL A 28 -1.27 -4.90 12.48
N GLY A 29 -1.19 -4.93 11.14
CA GLY A 29 -1.39 -6.15 10.36
C GLY A 29 -0.17 -7.07 10.48
N VAL A 30 -0.32 -8.21 11.17
CA VAL A 30 0.76 -9.17 11.43
C VAL A 30 0.49 -10.47 10.71
N SER A 31 1.31 -10.81 9.71
CA SER A 31 1.23 -12.10 8.98
C SER A 31 2.00 -13.23 9.66
N GLY A 32 2.87 -12.94 10.62
CA GLY A 32 3.81 -13.88 11.21
C GLY A 32 5.20 -13.86 10.58
N GLY A 33 5.36 -13.32 9.37
CA GLY A 33 6.66 -13.18 8.70
C GLY A 33 7.53 -12.07 9.31
N ALA A 34 8.85 -12.11 9.04
CA ALA A 34 9.88 -11.28 9.66
C ALA A 34 9.55 -9.78 9.61
N ASP A 35 9.09 -9.26 8.48
CA ASP A 35 8.78 -7.84 8.32
C ASP A 35 7.65 -7.39 9.26
N SER A 36 6.57 -8.18 9.36
CA SER A 36 5.43 -7.85 10.22
C SER A 36 5.73 -8.04 11.71
N VAL A 37 6.56 -9.04 12.05
CA VAL A 37 7.02 -9.29 13.43
C VAL A 37 7.99 -8.17 13.87
N CYS A 38 8.92 -7.78 13.03
CA CYS A 38 9.79 -6.62 13.25
C CYS A 38 8.95 -5.35 13.46
N LEU A 39 7.97 -5.08 12.58
CA LEU A 39 7.11 -3.90 12.67
C LEU A 39 6.41 -3.81 14.03
N VAL A 40 5.73 -4.87 14.44
CA VAL A 40 4.97 -4.83 15.71
C VAL A 40 5.88 -4.68 16.91
N ASN A 41 7.05 -5.32 16.91
CA ASN A 41 8.01 -5.23 18.01
C ASN A 41 8.59 -3.82 18.13
N VAL A 42 9.01 -3.21 17.01
CA VAL A 42 9.49 -1.82 16.98
C VAL A 42 8.41 -0.84 17.46
N LEU A 43 7.17 -0.99 16.98
CA LEU A 43 6.07 -0.12 17.43
C LEU A 43 5.75 -0.31 18.92
N ALA A 44 5.83 -1.55 19.43
CA ALA A 44 5.65 -1.83 20.87
C ALA A 44 6.69 -1.12 21.73
N ASN A 45 7.96 -1.15 21.31
CA ASN A 45 9.05 -0.48 22.04
C ASN A 45 8.88 1.05 22.05
N TRP A 46 8.33 1.62 21.00
CA TRP A 46 8.14 3.07 20.86
C TRP A 46 6.74 3.57 21.21
N GLN A 47 5.77 2.69 21.55
CA GLN A 47 4.38 3.09 21.77
C GLN A 47 4.20 4.19 22.83
N LYS A 48 4.97 4.14 23.93
CA LYS A 48 4.92 5.17 24.97
C LYS A 48 5.48 6.52 24.48
N THR A 49 6.59 6.49 23.73
CA THR A 49 7.25 7.71 23.21
C THR A 49 6.44 8.36 22.09
N LEU A 50 5.75 7.55 21.27
CA LEU A 50 4.87 8.01 20.20
C LEU A 50 3.47 8.35 20.70
N ASP A 51 3.17 8.04 21.97
CA ASP A 51 1.85 8.18 22.60
C ASP A 51 0.76 7.54 21.75
N ILE A 52 0.93 6.25 21.40
CA ILE A 52 -0.03 5.47 20.64
C ILE A 52 -0.45 4.21 21.39
N LYS A 53 -1.65 3.70 21.06
CA LYS A 53 -2.11 2.38 21.50
C LYS A 53 -2.07 1.42 20.31
N LEU A 54 -1.63 0.20 20.54
CA LEU A 54 -1.52 -0.82 19.50
C LEU A 54 -2.61 -1.87 19.63
N HIS A 55 -3.07 -2.39 18.49
CA HIS A 55 -3.91 -3.56 18.40
C HIS A 55 -3.41 -4.45 17.26
N ILE A 56 -3.12 -5.71 17.52
CA ILE A 56 -2.63 -6.64 16.49
C ILE A 56 -3.85 -7.22 15.74
N ALA A 57 -3.73 -7.31 14.41
CA ALA A 57 -4.72 -7.96 13.57
C ALA A 57 -4.05 -8.97 12.64
N HIS A 58 -4.50 -10.23 12.70
CA HIS A 58 -4.01 -11.33 11.87
C HIS A 58 -5.16 -11.97 11.10
N LEU A 59 -4.99 -12.09 9.78
CA LEU A 59 -5.95 -12.81 8.93
C LEU A 59 -5.37 -14.13 8.47
N ASN A 60 -6.02 -15.22 8.87
CA ASN A 60 -5.74 -16.56 8.36
C ASN A 60 -6.51 -16.75 7.05
N HIS A 61 -5.77 -16.85 5.93
CA HIS A 61 -6.31 -17.01 4.58
C HIS A 61 -6.78 -18.43 4.24
N GLN A 62 -6.57 -19.40 5.13
CA GLN A 62 -6.89 -20.83 4.96
C GLN A 62 -6.34 -21.51 3.70
N LEU A 63 -5.31 -20.93 3.08
CA LEU A 63 -4.71 -21.45 1.84
C LEU A 63 -3.78 -22.64 2.09
N ARG A 64 -3.32 -22.88 3.34
CA ARG A 64 -2.26 -23.85 3.69
C ARG A 64 -2.61 -24.79 4.84
N GLY A 65 -3.91 -25.01 5.10
CA GLY A 65 -4.36 -26.00 6.10
C GLY A 65 -3.75 -25.76 7.49
N ASP A 66 -2.99 -26.75 8.00
CA ASP A 66 -2.44 -26.71 9.38
C ASP A 66 -1.33 -25.66 9.57
N GLU A 67 -0.55 -25.32 8.54
CA GLU A 67 0.42 -24.21 8.64
C GLU A 67 -0.27 -22.89 8.97
N SER A 68 -1.43 -22.62 8.37
CA SER A 68 -2.19 -21.41 8.65
C SER A 68 -2.75 -21.34 10.08
N LYS A 69 -2.98 -22.49 10.74
CA LYS A 69 -3.35 -22.52 12.18
C LYS A 69 -2.15 -22.17 13.05
N SER A 70 -0.99 -22.78 12.75
CA SER A 70 0.25 -22.52 13.46
C SER A 70 0.67 -21.05 13.37
N ASP A 71 0.43 -20.38 12.23
CA ASP A 71 0.70 -18.95 12.07
C ASP A 71 -0.20 -18.11 12.98
N ALA A 72 -1.48 -18.44 13.09
CA ALA A 72 -2.43 -17.76 13.98
C ALA A 72 -2.06 -17.95 15.47
N GLU A 73 -1.67 -19.17 15.88
CA GLU A 73 -1.19 -19.46 17.24
C GLU A 73 0.09 -18.69 17.57
N TYR A 74 1.03 -18.62 16.63
CA TYR A 74 2.25 -17.83 16.78
C TYR A 74 1.94 -16.34 16.99
N VAL A 75 1.07 -15.74 16.18
CA VAL A 75 0.70 -14.32 16.32
C VAL A 75 -0.04 -14.08 17.63
N PHE A 76 -0.89 -14.99 18.07
CA PHE A 76 -1.56 -14.89 19.37
C PHE A 76 -0.55 -14.90 20.52
N SER A 77 0.42 -15.81 20.49
CA SER A 77 1.50 -15.90 21.49
C SER A 77 2.37 -14.64 21.48
N LEU A 78 2.71 -14.12 20.30
CA LEU A 78 3.46 -12.88 20.16
C LEU A 78 2.71 -11.68 20.78
N ALA A 79 1.40 -11.57 20.51
CA ALA A 79 0.54 -10.52 21.06
C ALA A 79 0.48 -10.60 22.59
N SER A 80 0.34 -11.81 23.14
CA SER A 80 0.32 -12.05 24.59
C SER A 80 1.65 -11.65 25.24
N ASN A 81 2.78 -12.02 24.62
CA ASN A 81 4.12 -11.68 25.12
C ASN A 81 4.38 -10.16 25.13
N LEU A 82 3.83 -9.45 24.15
CA LEU A 82 3.95 -7.99 24.04
C LEU A 82 2.90 -7.26 24.89
N GLY A 83 1.91 -7.95 25.48
CA GLY A 83 0.80 -7.35 26.22
C GLY A 83 -0.11 -6.49 25.33
N ILE A 84 -0.22 -6.81 24.03
CA ILE A 84 -1.00 -6.07 23.04
C ILE A 84 -2.26 -6.88 22.71
N PRO A 85 -3.47 -6.27 22.75
CA PRO A 85 -4.69 -6.95 22.34
C PRO A 85 -4.63 -7.36 20.87
N ALA A 86 -5.25 -8.52 20.53
CA ALA A 86 -5.21 -9.07 19.19
C ALA A 86 -6.58 -9.52 18.69
N SER A 87 -6.85 -9.29 17.40
CA SER A 87 -7.98 -9.86 16.66
C SER A 87 -7.46 -10.83 15.60
N ILE A 88 -7.98 -12.07 15.61
CA ILE A 88 -7.61 -13.09 14.64
C ILE A 88 -8.86 -13.45 13.83
N GLY A 89 -8.80 -13.21 12.50
CA GLY A 89 -9.86 -13.56 11.57
C GLY A 89 -9.52 -14.79 10.73
N LYS A 90 -10.56 -15.41 10.18
CA LYS A 90 -10.43 -16.52 9.22
C LYS A 90 -11.33 -16.22 8.02
N TYR A 91 -10.78 -16.33 6.82
CA TYR A 91 -11.54 -16.16 5.57
C TYR A 91 -11.12 -17.22 4.54
N ASP A 92 -12.11 -17.73 3.82
CA ASP A 92 -11.90 -18.64 2.70
C ASP A 92 -11.64 -17.82 1.43
N VAL A 93 -10.34 -17.67 1.10
CA VAL A 93 -9.90 -16.95 -0.10
C VAL A 93 -10.33 -17.66 -1.37
N ALA A 94 -10.43 -19.00 -1.37
CA ALA A 94 -10.79 -19.77 -2.54
C ALA A 94 -12.27 -19.55 -2.91
N ALA A 95 -13.17 -19.53 -1.93
CA ALA A 95 -14.58 -19.21 -2.11
C ALA A 95 -14.76 -17.77 -2.62
N TYR A 96 -14.10 -16.80 -1.99
CA TYR A 96 -14.18 -15.39 -2.42
C TYR A 96 -13.66 -15.15 -3.83
N ARG A 97 -12.53 -15.80 -4.19
CA ARG A 97 -12.00 -15.75 -5.55
C ARG A 97 -12.98 -16.26 -6.60
N ALA A 98 -13.65 -17.40 -6.32
CA ALA A 98 -14.62 -18.00 -7.23
C ALA A 98 -15.83 -17.08 -7.48
N GLU A 99 -16.28 -16.38 -6.45
CA GLU A 99 -17.40 -15.44 -6.54
C GLU A 99 -17.04 -14.17 -7.33
N ARG A 100 -15.82 -13.63 -7.14
CA ARG A 100 -15.38 -12.36 -7.73
C ARG A 100 -14.64 -12.49 -9.05
N ASN A 101 -14.28 -13.71 -9.48
CA ASN A 101 -13.50 -13.98 -10.70
C ASN A 101 -12.19 -13.18 -10.78
N CYS A 102 -11.48 -13.09 -9.67
CA CYS A 102 -10.20 -12.37 -9.54
C CYS A 102 -9.03 -13.33 -9.28
N SER A 103 -7.80 -12.82 -9.26
CA SER A 103 -6.62 -13.62 -8.89
C SER A 103 -6.61 -13.97 -7.40
N VAL A 104 -5.88 -15.04 -7.01
CA VAL A 104 -5.70 -15.41 -5.60
C VAL A 104 -5.04 -14.29 -4.79
N GLU A 105 -4.05 -13.62 -5.38
CA GLU A 105 -3.35 -12.49 -4.74
C GLU A 105 -4.30 -11.31 -4.47
N GLU A 106 -5.16 -11.01 -5.45
CA GLU A 106 -6.14 -9.93 -5.35
C GLU A 106 -7.21 -10.25 -4.32
N ALA A 107 -7.80 -11.46 -4.36
CA ALA A 107 -8.75 -11.93 -3.35
C ALA A 107 -8.17 -11.87 -1.92
N ALA A 108 -6.96 -12.41 -1.73
CA ALA A 108 -6.28 -12.37 -0.44
C ALA A 108 -5.98 -10.93 0.03
N ARG A 109 -5.64 -10.05 -0.90
CA ARG A 109 -5.39 -8.64 -0.62
C ARG A 109 -6.67 -7.90 -0.23
N GLU A 110 -7.77 -8.09 -0.97
CA GLU A 110 -9.06 -7.47 -0.68
C GLU A 110 -9.56 -7.90 0.71
N LEU A 111 -9.65 -9.20 0.96
CA LEU A 111 -10.09 -9.74 2.24
C LEU A 111 -9.23 -9.27 3.41
N ARG A 112 -7.92 -9.11 3.20
CA ARG A 112 -7.01 -8.57 4.22
C ARG A 112 -7.37 -7.14 4.60
N TYR A 113 -7.59 -6.27 3.62
CA TYR A 113 -7.92 -4.87 3.90
C TYR A 113 -9.32 -4.72 4.48
N ASP A 114 -10.28 -5.53 4.04
CA ASP A 114 -11.64 -5.55 4.62
C ASP A 114 -11.59 -5.96 6.10
N PHE A 115 -10.87 -7.03 6.41
CA PHE A 115 -10.67 -7.48 7.80
C PHE A 115 -9.98 -6.41 8.65
N LEU A 116 -8.84 -5.88 8.17
CA LEU A 116 -8.10 -4.85 8.91
C LEU A 116 -8.93 -3.59 9.14
N SER A 117 -9.76 -3.21 8.17
CA SER A 117 -10.67 -2.06 8.28
C SER A 117 -11.79 -2.31 9.28
N GLY A 118 -12.36 -3.53 9.31
CA GLY A 118 -13.33 -3.96 10.31
C GLY A 118 -12.75 -3.85 11.72
N VAL A 119 -11.59 -4.48 11.95
CA VAL A 119 -10.90 -4.40 13.25
C VAL A 119 -10.59 -2.95 13.62
N ALA A 120 -10.12 -2.13 12.67
CA ALA A 120 -9.83 -0.72 12.94
C ALA A 120 -11.08 0.05 13.38
N THR A 121 -12.22 -0.22 12.77
CA THR A 121 -13.52 0.36 13.15
C THR A 121 -13.93 -0.06 14.56
N ASP A 122 -13.83 -1.36 14.87
CA ASP A 122 -14.24 -1.92 16.15
C ASP A 122 -13.43 -1.37 17.33
N VAL A 123 -12.13 -1.10 17.11
CA VAL A 123 -11.23 -0.58 18.16
C VAL A 123 -11.06 0.95 18.11
N GLY A 124 -11.75 1.65 17.22
CA GLY A 124 -11.65 3.10 17.05
C GLY A 124 -10.31 3.57 16.51
N ALA A 125 -9.62 2.74 15.71
CA ALA A 125 -8.33 3.08 15.12
C ALA A 125 -8.48 3.95 13.86
N SER A 126 -7.59 4.90 13.69
CA SER A 126 -7.52 5.73 12.47
C SER A 126 -6.34 5.35 11.57
N ARG A 127 -5.51 4.41 11.99
CA ARG A 127 -4.30 3.94 11.27
C ARG A 127 -4.23 2.42 11.24
N ILE A 128 -3.84 1.89 10.07
CA ILE A 128 -3.46 0.49 9.89
C ILE A 128 -2.00 0.46 9.48
N ALA A 129 -1.13 -0.12 10.30
CA ALA A 129 0.28 -0.30 10.01
C ALA A 129 0.54 -1.65 9.35
N ILE A 130 1.27 -1.67 8.23
CA ILE A 130 1.65 -2.89 7.51
C ILE A 130 3.16 -2.91 7.22
N GLY A 131 3.75 -4.11 7.24
CA GLY A 131 5.19 -4.34 7.14
C GLY A 131 5.75 -4.31 5.71
N HIS A 132 5.40 -3.31 4.89
CA HIS A 132 6.07 -3.13 3.60
C HIS A 132 7.46 -2.54 3.82
N THR A 133 8.46 -3.14 3.16
CA THR A 133 9.88 -2.79 3.24
C THR A 133 10.34 -2.00 2.02
N ARG A 134 11.60 -1.58 2.05
CA ARG A 134 12.29 -0.97 0.92
C ARG A 134 12.36 -1.91 -0.31
N ASP A 135 12.52 -3.20 -0.07
CA ASP A 135 12.51 -4.22 -1.14
C ASP A 135 11.14 -4.28 -1.83
N ASP A 136 10.05 -4.19 -1.07
CA ASP A 136 8.69 -4.12 -1.64
C ASP A 136 8.50 -2.88 -2.51
N GLN A 137 9.14 -1.76 -2.16
CA GLN A 137 9.14 -0.55 -2.95
C GLN A 137 9.83 -0.76 -4.31
N VAL A 138 11.04 -1.33 -4.30
CA VAL A 138 11.81 -1.65 -5.51
C VAL A 138 11.03 -2.59 -6.42
N GLU A 139 10.47 -3.67 -5.87
CA GLU A 139 9.63 -4.61 -6.61
C GLU A 139 8.43 -3.92 -7.26
N THR A 140 7.76 -3.04 -6.51
CA THR A 140 6.57 -2.32 -7.00
C THR A 140 6.92 -1.35 -8.12
N ILE A 141 8.03 -0.63 -8.01
CA ILE A 141 8.51 0.28 -9.07
C ILE A 141 8.79 -0.51 -10.36
N LEU A 142 9.51 -1.63 -10.27
CA LEU A 142 9.77 -2.50 -11.41
C LEU A 142 8.48 -3.06 -12.03
N MET A 143 7.53 -3.51 -11.21
CA MET A 143 6.22 -3.93 -11.69
C MET A 143 5.52 -2.83 -12.49
N HIS A 144 5.57 -1.60 -12.01
CA HIS A 144 4.96 -0.45 -12.67
C HIS A 144 5.69 -0.07 -13.98
N ILE A 145 7.02 -0.14 -14.00
CA ILE A 145 7.82 0.05 -15.25
C ILE A 145 7.42 -0.98 -16.31
N LEU A 146 7.37 -2.26 -15.94
CA LEU A 146 7.03 -3.35 -16.86
C LEU A 146 5.58 -3.29 -17.37
N ARG A 147 4.68 -2.65 -16.62
CA ARG A 147 3.30 -2.39 -17.04
C ARG A 147 3.12 -1.07 -17.80
N GLY A 148 4.18 -0.32 -18.03
CA GLY A 148 4.10 0.96 -18.75
C GLY A 148 3.41 2.06 -17.94
N ALA A 149 3.52 2.04 -16.61
CA ALA A 149 2.92 3.06 -15.77
C ALA A 149 3.57 4.44 -16.01
N GLY A 150 2.75 5.49 -16.03
CA GLY A 150 3.21 6.87 -16.03
C GLY A 150 3.81 7.31 -14.69
N THR A 151 4.24 8.59 -14.60
CA THR A 151 4.91 9.16 -13.42
C THR A 151 4.16 8.91 -12.10
N SER A 152 2.82 8.99 -12.11
CA SER A 152 2.01 8.67 -10.92
C SER A 152 2.15 7.22 -10.43
N GLY A 153 2.40 6.26 -11.31
CA GLY A 153 2.66 4.87 -10.95
C GLY A 153 4.11 4.65 -10.52
N LEU A 154 5.07 5.36 -11.13
CA LEU A 154 6.50 5.22 -10.83
C LEU A 154 6.86 5.65 -9.40
N ARG A 155 6.07 6.49 -8.75
CA ARG A 155 6.27 6.86 -7.33
C ARG A 155 6.23 5.65 -6.36
N GLY A 156 5.77 4.48 -6.84
CA GLY A 156 5.69 3.26 -6.05
C GLY A 156 4.70 3.34 -4.89
N ILE A 157 5.07 2.75 -3.75
CA ILE A 157 4.25 2.67 -2.55
C ILE A 157 4.38 3.95 -1.73
N LYS A 158 3.26 4.60 -1.38
CA LYS A 158 3.28 5.78 -0.49
C LYS A 158 3.48 5.37 0.98
N PRO A 159 4.24 6.14 1.79
CA PRO A 159 4.35 5.91 3.23
C PRO A 159 3.00 5.91 3.95
N CYS A 160 2.08 6.76 3.49
CA CYS A 160 0.71 6.87 3.99
C CYS A 160 -0.27 6.96 2.82
N SER A 161 -1.36 6.22 2.86
CA SER A 161 -2.40 6.25 1.83
C SER A 161 -3.77 5.88 2.42
N PRO A 162 -4.89 6.29 1.79
CA PRO A 162 -6.19 5.73 2.13
C PRO A 162 -6.19 4.20 2.00
N VAL A 163 -7.13 3.54 2.66
CA VAL A 163 -7.35 2.09 2.49
C VAL A 163 -7.75 1.83 1.03
N PRO A 164 -7.13 0.87 0.33
CA PRO A 164 -7.28 0.71 -1.13
C PRO A 164 -8.64 0.16 -1.57
N PHE A 165 -9.44 -0.37 -0.64
CA PHE A 165 -10.72 -1.02 -0.95
C PHE A 165 -11.82 -0.52 0.01
N ASN A 166 -12.97 -0.16 -0.53
CA ASN A 166 -14.18 0.20 0.22
C ASN A 166 -15.32 -0.73 -0.20
N HIS A 167 -15.13 -2.06 -0.02
CA HIS A 167 -16.14 -3.05 -0.40
C HIS A 167 -17.10 -3.43 0.73
N SER A 168 -16.88 -2.97 1.94
CA SER A 168 -17.85 -3.25 3.00
C SER A 168 -19.18 -2.59 2.64
N GLU A 169 -20.21 -3.39 2.43
CA GLU A 169 -21.63 -2.99 2.38
C GLU A 169 -22.06 -2.27 3.67
N SER A 170 -21.23 -2.30 4.70
CA SER A 170 -21.41 -1.49 5.89
C SER A 170 -21.25 -0.02 5.53
N LYS A 171 -22.39 0.67 5.51
CA LYS A 171 -22.59 2.11 5.23
C LYS A 171 -21.81 3.08 6.11
N THR A 172 -20.91 2.62 6.95
CA THR A 172 -19.93 3.44 7.66
C THR A 172 -18.75 3.70 6.73
N LYS A 173 -18.84 4.82 6.02
CA LYS A 173 -17.68 5.40 5.33
C LYS A 173 -16.53 5.43 6.31
N ASN A 174 -15.44 4.67 6.05
CA ASN A 174 -14.16 4.76 6.77
C ASN A 174 -13.50 6.12 6.47
N LEU A 175 -14.20 7.21 6.77
CA LEU A 175 -13.75 8.59 6.58
C LEU A 175 -12.56 8.81 7.50
N GLY A 176 -11.36 8.76 6.92
CA GLY A 176 -10.12 9.07 7.62
C GLY A 176 -9.24 7.88 8.01
N LEU A 177 -9.61 6.63 7.71
CA LEU A 177 -8.75 5.47 7.94
C LEU A 177 -7.60 5.43 6.92
N LEU A 178 -6.37 5.40 7.41
CA LEU A 178 -5.16 5.43 6.59
C LEU A 178 -4.30 4.20 6.84
N VAL A 179 -3.71 3.69 5.76
CA VAL A 179 -2.67 2.65 5.80
C VAL A 179 -1.31 3.33 5.87
N ILE A 180 -0.52 2.98 6.88
CA ILE A 180 0.84 3.48 7.10
C ILE A 180 1.87 2.35 6.94
N ARG A 181 3.08 2.70 6.51
CA ARG A 181 4.16 1.75 6.19
C ARG A 181 5.47 2.18 6.81
N PRO A 182 5.62 1.97 8.11
CA PRO A 182 6.78 2.46 8.85
C PRO A 182 8.12 1.88 8.42
N LEU A 183 8.12 0.66 7.82
CA LEU A 183 9.33 -0.04 7.38
C LEU A 183 9.72 0.26 5.92
N LEU A 184 9.07 1.20 5.23
CA LEU A 184 9.28 1.43 3.79
C LEU A 184 10.71 1.91 3.45
N GLY A 185 11.45 2.44 4.41
CA GLY A 185 12.87 2.80 4.29
C GLY A 185 13.84 1.73 4.76
N ILE A 186 13.36 0.58 5.26
CA ILE A 186 14.17 -0.50 5.86
C ILE A 186 14.29 -1.67 4.88
N LYS A 187 15.50 -2.21 4.72
CA LYS A 187 15.73 -3.41 3.90
C LYS A 187 15.18 -4.66 4.60
N ARG A 188 14.72 -5.64 3.83
CA ARG A 188 14.26 -6.92 4.36
C ARG A 188 15.35 -7.66 5.15
N GLU A 189 16.60 -7.56 4.76
CA GLU A 189 17.73 -8.11 5.51
C GLU A 189 17.85 -7.50 6.91
N GLU A 190 17.55 -6.21 7.05
CA GLU A 190 17.58 -5.51 8.35
C GLU A 190 16.45 -6.02 9.25
N THR A 191 15.24 -6.29 8.72
CA THR A 191 14.12 -6.85 9.50
C THR A 191 14.40 -8.26 9.99
N ILE A 192 15.02 -9.10 9.15
CA ILE A 192 15.46 -10.46 9.52
C ILE A 192 16.52 -10.40 10.62
N SER A 193 17.55 -9.56 10.44
CA SER A 193 18.61 -9.38 11.44
C SER A 193 18.06 -8.87 12.78
N TYR A 194 17.10 -7.93 12.73
CA TYR A 194 16.42 -7.41 13.91
C TYR A 194 15.68 -8.53 14.67
N CYS A 195 14.95 -9.38 13.96
CA CYS A 195 14.26 -10.51 14.58
C CYS A 195 15.24 -11.47 15.26
N GLN A 196 16.37 -11.77 14.62
CA GLN A 196 17.41 -12.64 15.19
C GLN A 196 18.04 -12.04 16.46
N GLU A 197 18.42 -10.75 16.43
CA GLU A 197 19.02 -10.05 17.59
C GLU A 197 18.05 -10.02 18.79
N ASN A 198 16.74 -9.88 18.54
CA ASN A 198 15.71 -9.83 19.57
C ASN A 198 15.12 -11.20 19.92
N LYS A 199 15.69 -12.31 19.40
CA LYS A 199 15.22 -13.68 19.64
C LYS A 199 13.75 -13.89 19.29
N LEU A 200 13.29 -13.18 18.25
CA LEU A 200 11.98 -13.38 17.66
C LEU A 200 12.09 -14.49 16.62
N GLU A 201 11.11 -15.37 16.58
CA GLU A 201 11.11 -16.55 15.68
C GLU A 201 10.00 -16.40 14.64
N PRO A 202 10.16 -15.49 13.64
CA PRO A 202 9.13 -15.30 12.62
C PRO A 202 8.95 -16.56 11.78
N ARG A 203 7.73 -16.77 11.31
CA ARG A 203 7.37 -17.89 10.43
C ARG A 203 7.90 -17.64 9.02
N VAL A 204 8.37 -18.71 8.39
CA VAL A 204 8.83 -18.68 7.00
C VAL A 204 7.69 -19.17 6.11
N ASP A 205 7.24 -18.31 5.20
CA ASP A 205 6.19 -18.66 4.24
C ASP A 205 6.80 -19.35 3.02
N SER A 206 6.52 -20.65 2.84
CA SER A 206 7.00 -21.44 1.71
C SER A 206 6.57 -20.90 0.34
N SER A 207 5.43 -20.20 0.27
CA SER A 207 4.94 -19.58 -0.97
C SER A 207 5.84 -18.46 -1.51
N ASN A 208 6.70 -17.88 -0.68
CA ASN A 208 7.66 -16.84 -1.08
C ASN A 208 8.70 -17.33 -2.11
N LEU A 209 8.88 -18.63 -2.26
CA LEU A 209 9.81 -19.23 -3.23
C LEU A 209 9.12 -19.65 -4.54
N SER A 210 7.80 -19.59 -4.61
CA SER A 210 7.07 -20.01 -5.81
C SER A 210 7.20 -19.00 -6.94
N LEU A 211 7.77 -19.41 -8.06
CA LEU A 211 7.90 -18.61 -9.28
C LEU A 211 6.57 -18.43 -10.04
N SER A 212 5.48 -19.05 -9.59
CA SER A 212 4.15 -18.83 -10.17
C SER A 212 3.64 -17.41 -9.95
N PHE A 213 4.13 -16.73 -8.92
CA PHE A 213 3.78 -15.35 -8.62
C PHE A 213 4.73 -14.37 -9.32
N PHE A 214 4.17 -13.43 -10.07
CA PHE A 214 4.95 -12.46 -10.82
C PHE A 214 5.93 -11.66 -9.95
N ARG A 215 5.51 -11.29 -8.73
CA ARG A 215 6.35 -10.58 -7.77
C ARG A 215 7.56 -11.40 -7.30
N ASN A 216 7.36 -12.71 -7.07
CA ASN A 216 8.47 -13.60 -6.70
C ASN A 216 9.47 -13.77 -7.86
N ARG A 217 8.98 -13.82 -9.12
CA ARG A 217 9.87 -13.84 -10.28
C ARG A 217 10.73 -12.59 -10.38
N LEU A 218 10.16 -11.41 -10.13
CA LEU A 218 10.94 -10.18 -10.10
C LEU A 218 12.04 -10.22 -9.03
N ARG A 219 11.69 -10.69 -7.84
CA ARG A 219 12.61 -10.80 -6.70
C ARG A 219 13.72 -11.81 -6.92
N LEU A 220 13.40 -12.99 -7.45
CA LEU A 220 14.30 -14.13 -7.51
C LEU A 220 15.08 -14.23 -8.83
N GLU A 221 14.56 -13.66 -9.91
CA GLU A 221 15.17 -13.72 -11.24
C GLU A 221 15.64 -12.35 -11.74
N LEU A 222 14.75 -11.36 -11.84
CA LEU A 222 15.07 -10.11 -12.52
C LEU A 222 15.94 -9.17 -11.66
N LEU A 223 15.62 -8.99 -10.39
CA LEU A 223 16.40 -8.11 -9.51
C LEU A 223 17.85 -8.56 -9.34
N PRO A 224 18.15 -9.86 -9.11
CA PRO A 224 19.53 -10.34 -9.10
C PRO A 224 20.27 -10.03 -10.41
N LEU A 225 19.63 -10.28 -11.56
CA LEU A 225 20.20 -9.96 -12.87
C LEU A 225 20.49 -8.47 -13.03
N LEU A 226 19.57 -7.61 -12.65
CA LEU A 226 19.77 -6.15 -12.73
C LEU A 226 20.91 -5.66 -11.83
N ARG A 227 21.12 -6.30 -10.68
CA ARG A 227 22.23 -6.01 -9.76
C ARG A 227 23.59 -6.41 -10.32
N GLU A 228 23.66 -7.41 -11.21
CA GLU A 228 24.90 -7.75 -11.95
C GLU A 228 25.31 -6.61 -12.90
N TYR A 229 24.34 -5.96 -13.55
CA TYR A 229 24.60 -4.79 -14.43
C TYR A 229 24.88 -3.50 -13.64
N ASN A 230 24.16 -3.30 -12.53
CA ASN A 230 24.34 -2.15 -11.67
C ASN A 230 24.11 -2.56 -10.19
N PRO A 231 25.15 -2.75 -9.39
CA PRO A 231 25.02 -3.10 -7.96
C PRO A 231 24.16 -2.11 -7.16
N ASN A 232 24.03 -0.86 -7.63
CA ASN A 232 23.24 0.19 -6.99
C ASN A 232 21.86 0.39 -7.66
N VAL A 233 21.34 -0.59 -8.42
CA VAL A 233 20.06 -0.46 -9.14
C VAL A 233 18.88 -0.19 -8.21
N ASP A 234 18.86 -0.79 -7.02
CA ASP A 234 17.81 -0.57 -6.02
C ASP A 234 17.74 0.92 -5.65
N ASP A 235 18.89 1.54 -5.34
CA ASP A 235 18.96 2.97 -5.03
C ASP A 235 18.60 3.85 -6.21
N ALA A 236 18.98 3.44 -7.43
CA ALA A 236 18.62 4.16 -8.65
C ALA A 236 17.11 4.16 -8.88
N LEU A 237 16.45 3.01 -8.69
CA LEU A 237 14.99 2.88 -8.79
C LEU A 237 14.26 3.71 -7.72
N LEU A 238 14.77 3.71 -6.49
CA LEU A 238 14.18 4.51 -5.41
C LEU A 238 14.31 6.01 -5.67
N ARG A 239 15.46 6.48 -6.15
CA ARG A 239 15.61 7.90 -6.54
C ARG A 239 14.68 8.26 -7.70
N LEU A 240 14.53 7.37 -8.70
CA LEU A 240 13.56 7.58 -9.78
C LEU A 240 12.14 7.72 -9.23
N ALA A 241 11.75 6.87 -8.29
CA ALA A 241 10.43 6.91 -7.67
C ALA A 241 10.19 8.19 -6.86
N GLU A 242 11.21 8.67 -6.15
CA GLU A 242 11.14 9.92 -5.39
C GLU A 242 10.90 11.11 -6.34
N ILE A 243 11.73 11.27 -7.37
CA ILE A 243 11.59 12.35 -8.36
C ILE A 243 10.23 12.27 -9.08
N ALA A 244 9.84 11.08 -9.56
CA ALA A 244 8.55 10.88 -10.19
C ALA A 244 7.37 11.16 -9.24
N GLY A 245 7.55 10.89 -7.94
CA GLY A 245 6.59 11.20 -6.89
C GLY A 245 6.37 12.69 -6.70
N ASP A 246 7.46 13.47 -6.69
CA ASP A 246 7.41 14.93 -6.55
C ASP A 246 6.77 15.58 -7.78
N ASP A 247 7.16 15.15 -9.00
CA ASP A 247 6.57 15.61 -10.25
C ASP A 247 5.06 15.30 -10.30
N ALA A 248 4.67 14.07 -9.95
CA ALA A 248 3.27 13.67 -9.91
C ALA A 248 2.47 14.49 -8.89
N SER A 249 3.03 14.73 -7.71
CA SER A 249 2.38 15.50 -6.65
C SER A 249 2.18 16.97 -7.06
N PHE A 250 3.16 17.56 -7.73
CA PHE A 250 3.02 18.90 -8.29
C PHE A 250 1.90 18.97 -9.34
N LEU A 251 1.86 18.02 -10.28
CA LEU A 251 0.80 17.97 -11.30
C LEU A 251 -0.59 17.72 -10.69
N GLU A 252 -0.69 16.85 -9.67
CA GLU A 252 -1.93 16.60 -8.91
C GLU A 252 -2.42 17.89 -8.25
N GLN A 253 -1.54 18.64 -7.62
CA GLN A 253 -1.87 19.91 -6.97
C GLN A 253 -2.31 20.95 -7.98
N GLN A 254 -1.62 21.10 -9.12
CA GLN A 254 -2.01 22.03 -10.18
C GLN A 254 -3.37 21.68 -10.79
N ALA A 255 -3.64 20.40 -11.04
CA ALA A 255 -4.93 19.95 -11.53
C ALA A 255 -6.06 20.24 -10.53
N PHE A 256 -5.82 20.04 -9.24
CA PHE A 256 -6.77 20.35 -8.19
C PHE A 256 -7.10 21.86 -8.13
N GLN A 257 -6.10 22.73 -8.23
CA GLN A 257 -6.31 24.19 -8.26
C GLN A 257 -7.06 24.67 -9.51
N LEU A 258 -6.94 23.97 -10.63
CA LEU A 258 -7.62 24.29 -11.87
C LEU A 258 -9.04 23.72 -11.94
N TRP A 259 -9.36 22.75 -11.09
CA TRP A 259 -10.58 21.96 -11.18
C TRP A 259 -11.84 22.81 -11.32
N ASP A 260 -12.10 23.72 -10.38
CA ASP A 260 -13.30 24.52 -10.36
C ASP A 260 -13.42 25.51 -11.54
N LYS A 261 -12.29 25.77 -12.25
CA LYS A 261 -12.26 26.63 -13.45
C LYS A 261 -12.62 25.87 -14.72
N VAL A 262 -12.39 24.55 -14.76
CA VAL A 262 -12.50 23.73 -15.97
C VAL A 262 -13.48 22.58 -15.87
N ALA A 263 -13.95 22.25 -14.66
CA ALA A 263 -14.81 21.11 -14.40
C ALA A 263 -16.02 21.49 -13.53
N ARG A 264 -17.12 20.74 -13.69
CA ARG A 264 -18.25 20.74 -12.76
C ARG A 264 -18.74 19.30 -12.56
N ARG A 265 -19.30 19.01 -11.40
CA ARG A 265 -19.85 17.70 -11.08
C ARG A 265 -21.34 17.80 -10.77
N GLU A 266 -22.12 16.90 -11.36
CA GLU A 266 -23.56 16.75 -11.09
C GLU A 266 -23.83 15.28 -10.78
N GLY A 267 -23.99 14.93 -9.51
CA GLY A 267 -24.10 13.53 -9.08
C GLY A 267 -22.83 12.73 -9.42
N ASN A 268 -22.98 11.69 -10.23
CA ASN A 268 -21.88 10.85 -10.72
C ASN A 268 -21.34 11.29 -12.09
N VAL A 269 -21.86 12.37 -12.66
CA VAL A 269 -21.41 12.89 -13.95
C VAL A 269 -20.44 14.04 -13.74
N VAL A 270 -19.33 14.01 -14.46
CA VAL A 270 -18.32 15.08 -14.47
C VAL A 270 -18.27 15.69 -15.87
N TYR A 271 -18.41 17.00 -15.93
CA TYR A 271 -18.30 17.78 -17.16
C TYR A 271 -16.96 18.50 -17.17
N LEU A 272 -16.20 18.39 -18.26
CA LEU A 272 -14.99 19.16 -18.51
C LEU A 272 -15.23 20.19 -19.61
N ASP A 273 -14.87 21.46 -19.37
CA ASP A 273 -14.90 22.50 -20.41
C ASP A 273 -13.82 22.21 -21.46
N LYS A 274 -14.26 21.83 -22.64
CA LYS A 274 -13.37 21.44 -23.74
C LYS A 274 -12.35 22.52 -24.10
N ARG A 275 -12.79 23.78 -24.23
CA ARG A 275 -11.92 24.87 -24.67
C ARG A 275 -10.86 25.18 -23.64
N LYS A 276 -11.26 25.31 -22.38
CA LYS A 276 -10.34 25.57 -21.28
C LYS A 276 -9.38 24.42 -21.05
N THR A 277 -9.86 23.16 -21.10
CA THR A 277 -9.01 21.97 -20.93
C THR A 277 -8.01 21.82 -22.08
N SER A 278 -8.44 22.05 -23.34
CA SER A 278 -7.55 21.95 -24.51
C SER A 278 -6.44 23.01 -24.52
N ALA A 279 -6.65 24.15 -23.89
CA ALA A 279 -5.65 25.22 -23.77
C ALA A 279 -4.53 24.92 -22.76
N LEU A 280 -4.69 23.89 -21.91
CA LEU A 280 -3.72 23.52 -20.90
C LEU A 280 -2.60 22.66 -21.48
N PRO A 281 -1.42 22.63 -20.84
CA PRO A 281 -0.36 21.64 -21.16
C PRO A 281 -0.88 20.21 -21.09
N VAL A 282 -0.38 19.33 -21.96
CA VAL A 282 -0.82 17.92 -22.07
C VAL A 282 -0.76 17.17 -20.74
N ALA A 283 0.29 17.43 -19.95
CA ALA A 283 0.43 16.81 -18.62
C ALA A 283 -0.75 17.16 -17.68
N LEU A 284 -1.20 18.41 -17.69
CA LEU A 284 -2.36 18.84 -16.91
C LEU A 284 -3.69 18.32 -17.47
N GLN A 285 -3.82 18.21 -18.79
CA GLN A 285 -4.99 17.58 -19.43
C GLN A 285 -5.14 16.13 -18.92
N ARG A 286 -4.06 15.33 -18.94
CA ARG A 286 -4.03 13.95 -18.44
C ARG A 286 -4.44 13.88 -16.98
N GLN A 287 -3.89 14.76 -16.16
CA GLN A 287 -4.16 14.76 -14.73
C GLN A 287 -5.59 15.19 -14.40
N LEU A 288 -6.15 16.18 -15.10
CA LEU A 288 -7.55 16.59 -14.95
C LEU A 288 -8.52 15.49 -15.38
N ILE A 289 -8.21 14.78 -16.48
CA ILE A 289 -9.03 13.65 -16.94
C ILE A 289 -8.99 12.53 -15.90
N ARG A 290 -7.80 12.19 -15.37
CA ARG A 290 -7.67 11.18 -14.31
C ARG A 290 -8.47 11.57 -13.07
N LEU A 291 -8.41 12.84 -12.65
CA LEU A 291 -9.19 13.37 -11.53
C LEU A 291 -10.70 13.32 -11.81
N ALA A 292 -11.11 13.58 -13.06
CA ALA A 292 -12.51 13.49 -13.47
C ALA A 292 -13.03 12.04 -13.40
N VAL A 293 -12.25 11.09 -13.88
CA VAL A 293 -12.57 9.66 -13.81
C VAL A 293 -12.66 9.19 -12.36
N ASP A 294 -11.69 9.55 -11.52
CA ASP A 294 -11.69 9.23 -10.09
C ASP A 294 -12.95 9.76 -9.38
N ARG A 295 -13.33 11.00 -9.66
CA ARG A 295 -14.54 11.60 -9.07
C ARG A 295 -15.86 11.05 -9.61
N ALA A 296 -15.85 10.52 -10.83
CA ALA A 296 -17.03 9.89 -11.45
C ALA A 296 -17.24 8.45 -10.97
N LEU A 297 -16.18 7.66 -10.94
CA LEU A 297 -16.23 6.23 -10.63
C LEU A 297 -15.97 5.92 -9.16
N GLY A 298 -15.25 6.80 -8.43
CA GLY A 298 -14.80 6.57 -7.07
C GLY A 298 -13.60 5.63 -6.95
N ASP A 299 -13.14 5.08 -8.10
CA ASP A 299 -11.99 4.17 -8.19
C ASP A 299 -11.34 4.30 -9.58
N THR A 300 -10.01 4.23 -9.61
CA THR A 300 -9.22 4.32 -10.86
C THR A 300 -8.27 3.14 -11.05
N ARG A 301 -8.48 2.03 -10.35
CA ARG A 301 -7.57 0.85 -10.40
C ARG A 301 -7.42 0.28 -11.80
N ASP A 302 -8.51 0.20 -12.57
CA ASP A 302 -8.54 -0.35 -13.92
C ASP A 302 -8.35 0.73 -15.00
N VAL A 303 -7.98 1.96 -14.60
CA VAL A 303 -7.81 3.07 -15.53
C VAL A 303 -6.34 3.18 -15.94
N GLU A 304 -6.05 2.59 -17.09
CA GLU A 304 -4.73 2.63 -17.71
C GLU A 304 -4.45 3.95 -18.44
N ALA A 305 -3.19 4.17 -18.80
CA ALA A 305 -2.77 5.34 -19.57
C ALA A 305 -3.53 5.46 -20.92
N ASN A 306 -3.80 4.33 -21.57
CA ASN A 306 -4.54 4.29 -22.83
C ASN A 306 -5.97 4.81 -22.70
N HIS A 307 -6.65 4.53 -21.59
CA HIS A 307 -8.00 5.05 -21.31
C HIS A 307 -7.97 6.57 -21.17
N ILE A 308 -6.98 7.11 -20.46
CA ILE A 308 -6.79 8.56 -20.31
C ILE A 308 -6.49 9.22 -21.66
N GLU A 309 -5.62 8.63 -22.50
CA GLU A 309 -5.33 9.14 -23.84
C GLU A 309 -6.55 9.07 -24.76
N ALA A 310 -7.34 8.01 -24.69
CA ALA A 310 -8.58 7.89 -25.46
C ALA A 310 -9.55 9.04 -25.13
N ILE A 311 -9.76 9.32 -23.85
CA ILE A 311 -10.60 10.46 -23.40
C ILE A 311 -9.97 11.77 -23.84
N ARG A 312 -8.64 11.97 -23.68
CA ARG A 312 -7.93 13.16 -24.08
C ARG A 312 -8.06 13.45 -25.59
N SER A 313 -8.05 12.40 -26.42
CA SER A 313 -8.21 12.54 -27.88
C SER A 313 -9.55 13.18 -28.27
N LEU A 314 -10.59 13.11 -27.41
CA LEU A 314 -11.86 13.74 -27.65
C LEU A 314 -11.80 15.28 -27.60
N LEU A 315 -10.78 15.82 -26.92
CA LEU A 315 -10.59 17.27 -26.85
C LEU A 315 -10.28 17.88 -28.24
N SER A 316 -9.69 17.12 -29.15
CA SER A 316 -9.37 17.57 -30.52
C SER A 316 -10.48 17.33 -31.54
N LYS A 317 -11.48 16.49 -31.24
CA LYS A 317 -12.58 16.16 -32.16
C LYS A 317 -13.60 17.31 -32.25
N PRO A 318 -14.23 17.55 -33.41
CA PRO A 318 -15.32 18.54 -33.51
C PRO A 318 -16.47 18.13 -32.57
N VAL A 319 -17.18 19.16 -32.05
CA VAL A 319 -18.35 18.98 -31.20
C VAL A 319 -19.51 18.54 -32.06
N GLY A 320 -20.04 17.37 -31.81
CA GLY A 320 -21.33 16.91 -32.30
C GLY A 320 -21.39 16.58 -33.80
N LYS A 321 -21.22 15.32 -34.11
CA LYS A 321 -22.07 14.60 -35.10
C LYS A 321 -22.38 13.23 -34.52
#